data_53dccb848d7568aa54102ef744322b19
#
_entry.id   53dccb848d7568aa54102ef744322b19
#
_cell.length_a   1.000
_cell.length_b   1.000
_cell.length_c   1.000
_cell.angle_alpha   90.00
_cell.angle_beta   90.00
_cell.angle_gamma   90.00
#
_symmetry.space_group_name_H-M   'P 1'
#
loop_
_entity.id
_entity.type
_entity.pdbx_description
1 polymer ?
#
loop_
_entity_poly.entity_id
_entity_poly.type
_entity_poly.pdbx_seq_one_letter_code
_entity_poly.pdbx_strand_id
1 'polypeptide(L)'
;SAASDVYKRQLMDARSIAATALNGGVLTGADELPAPPADPAEEPFAYDDTPYKARVYFGVGRPDPGQELVFGPNIADWPEQVALPENLLLTVCSAIYDPVTTTDELIPSGETSSYRSNPVKLSEFALSRKDPQYVPRAKEVLAVERLRRTNPGDPRVGEALLGHDPADTGLGSLVMALKPGDGSAREQAASCQRVLGGAANLAAEYATKRYRSNVVNWGMLPFIAEDVKDWNLQPGDRIYLPGIRAAVDGGAEEVSAVLLQNGTERPVTLKLPGMTREERDIVLAGCLINYYAK
;
A
#
# COMPACT_ATOMS: atom_id res chain seq x y z
N SER A 1 -19.93 -21.37 -10.37
CA SER A 1 -21.26 -21.91 -10.21
C SER A 1 -21.64 -21.92 -8.75
N ALA A 2 -22.85 -21.52 -8.44
CA ALA A 2 -23.41 -21.50 -7.08
C ALA A 2 -23.47 -22.87 -6.38
N ALA A 3 -23.00 -23.91 -7.01
CA ALA A 3 -23.09 -25.26 -6.53
C ALA A 3 -21.83 -25.82 -5.85
N SER A 4 -20.74 -25.06 -5.76
CA SER A 4 -19.57 -25.60 -5.06
C SER A 4 -19.67 -25.29 -3.58
N ASP A 5 -20.06 -26.28 -2.85
CA ASP A 5 -20.02 -26.34 -1.40
C ASP A 5 -18.59 -26.02 -0.92
N VAL A 6 -18.43 -25.03 -0.05
CA VAL A 6 -17.12 -24.56 0.42
C VAL A 6 -16.29 -25.69 1.05
N TYR A 7 -16.95 -26.69 1.62
CA TYR A 7 -16.32 -27.87 2.25
C TYR A 7 -15.66 -28.81 1.26
N LYS A 8 -15.97 -28.70 -0.03
CA LYS A 8 -15.46 -29.59 -1.10
C LYS A 8 -14.38 -28.93 -1.95
N ARG A 9 -13.88 -27.75 -1.56
CA ARG A 9 -12.77 -27.10 -2.23
C ARG A 9 -11.46 -27.58 -1.65
N GLN A 10 -10.59 -28.11 -2.51
CA GLN A 10 -9.29 -28.60 -2.14
C GLN A 10 -8.23 -28.07 -3.11
N LEU A 11 -7.07 -27.67 -2.56
CA LEU A 11 -5.90 -27.36 -3.37
C LEU A 11 -5.21 -28.69 -3.75
N MET A 12 -5.06 -28.90 -5.05
CA MET A 12 -4.44 -30.07 -5.60
C MET A 12 -3.52 -29.67 -6.76
N ASP A 13 -2.53 -30.51 -7.07
CA ASP A 13 -1.77 -30.38 -8.30
C ASP A 13 -2.63 -30.76 -9.54
N ALA A 14 -2.21 -30.28 -10.72
CA ALA A 14 -2.97 -30.43 -11.95
C ALA A 14 -3.20 -31.91 -12.33
N ARG A 15 -2.28 -32.82 -12.02
CA ARG A 15 -2.40 -34.24 -12.33
C ARG A 15 -3.44 -34.92 -11.43
N SER A 16 -3.43 -34.61 -10.14
CA SER A 16 -4.44 -35.10 -9.20
C SER A 16 -5.83 -34.54 -9.50
N ILE A 17 -5.93 -33.30 -10.00
CA ILE A 17 -7.20 -32.73 -10.51
C ILE A 17 -7.70 -33.56 -11.70
N ALA A 18 -6.82 -33.86 -12.67
CA ALA A 18 -7.18 -34.66 -13.83
C ALA A 18 -7.58 -36.08 -13.44
N ALA A 19 -6.83 -36.74 -12.53
CA ALA A 19 -7.15 -38.06 -12.03
C ALA A 19 -8.51 -38.08 -11.34
N THR A 20 -8.81 -37.10 -10.49
CA THR A 20 -10.11 -36.95 -9.82
C THR A 20 -11.26 -36.76 -10.83
N ALA A 21 -11.03 -35.96 -11.88
CA ALA A 21 -12.03 -35.78 -12.95
C ALA A 21 -12.28 -37.06 -13.73
N LEU A 22 -11.23 -37.79 -14.08
CA LEU A 22 -11.33 -39.08 -14.78
C LEU A 22 -12.03 -40.15 -13.94
N ASN A 23 -11.89 -40.10 -12.61
CA ASN A 23 -12.53 -41.00 -11.68
C ASN A 23 -13.92 -40.50 -11.20
N GLY A 24 -14.66 -39.78 -12.06
CA GLY A 24 -16.01 -39.34 -11.77
C GLY A 24 -16.19 -38.37 -10.61
N GLY A 25 -15.11 -37.62 -10.27
CA GLY A 25 -15.11 -36.64 -9.17
C GLY A 25 -14.78 -37.23 -7.79
N VAL A 26 -14.43 -38.51 -7.73
CA VAL A 26 -13.88 -39.12 -6.50
C VAL A 26 -12.43 -38.66 -6.33
N LEU A 27 -12.11 -38.12 -5.16
CA LEU A 27 -10.75 -37.61 -4.85
C LEU A 27 -9.72 -38.74 -5.08
N THR A 28 -8.82 -38.52 -6.05
CA THR A 28 -7.89 -39.53 -6.54
C THR A 28 -6.53 -38.90 -6.73
N GLY A 29 -5.47 -39.51 -6.23
CA GLY A 29 -4.09 -39.13 -6.48
C GLY A 29 -3.68 -39.45 -7.91
N ALA A 30 -2.73 -38.70 -8.46
CA ALA A 30 -2.24 -38.92 -9.81
C ALA A 30 -1.55 -40.28 -9.98
N ASP A 31 -1.02 -40.85 -8.89
CA ASP A 31 -0.35 -42.13 -8.81
C ASP A 31 -1.31 -43.33 -8.64
N GLU A 32 -2.60 -43.07 -8.33
CA GLU A 32 -3.62 -44.08 -8.18
C GLU A 32 -4.24 -44.53 -9.52
N LEU A 33 -4.06 -43.75 -10.57
CA LEU A 33 -4.51 -44.12 -11.90
C LEU A 33 -3.38 -44.82 -12.68
N PRO A 34 -3.72 -45.84 -13.50
CA PRO A 34 -2.74 -46.44 -14.39
C PRO A 34 -2.16 -45.36 -15.33
N ALA A 35 -0.86 -45.36 -15.50
CA ALA A 35 -0.21 -44.48 -16.48
C ALA A 35 -0.83 -44.72 -17.85
N PRO A 36 -1.16 -43.69 -18.60
CA PRO A 36 -1.58 -43.82 -19.99
C PRO A 36 -0.51 -44.61 -20.76
N PRO A 37 -0.91 -45.47 -21.73
CA PRO A 37 0.07 -46.16 -22.55
C PRO A 37 0.99 -45.13 -23.20
N ALA A 38 2.30 -45.40 -23.17
CA ALA A 38 3.29 -44.52 -23.79
C ALA A 38 2.94 -44.36 -25.26
N ASP A 39 2.78 -43.14 -25.72
CA ASP A 39 2.65 -42.87 -27.17
C ASP A 39 4.02 -43.12 -27.80
N PRO A 40 4.13 -44.10 -28.74
CA PRO A 40 5.41 -44.36 -29.39
C PRO A 40 5.92 -43.17 -30.22
N ALA A 41 5.09 -42.16 -30.47
CA ALA A 41 5.46 -40.90 -31.12
C ALA A 41 5.86 -39.81 -30.15
N GLU A 42 5.72 -40.02 -28.86
CA GLU A 42 6.12 -39.07 -27.82
C GLU A 42 7.62 -39.16 -27.60
N GLU A 43 8.37 -38.15 -28.04
CA GLU A 43 9.79 -38.07 -27.70
C GLU A 43 9.96 -37.90 -26.17
N PRO A 44 10.94 -38.57 -25.57
CA PRO A 44 11.19 -38.40 -24.15
C PRO A 44 11.46 -36.94 -23.82
N PHE A 45 10.79 -36.42 -22.80
CA PHE A 45 10.98 -35.04 -22.36
C PHE A 45 12.45 -34.78 -22.07
N ALA A 46 13.05 -33.86 -22.83
CA ALA A 46 14.38 -33.33 -22.57
C ALA A 46 14.24 -31.90 -22.02
N TYR A 47 14.85 -31.65 -20.86
CA TYR A 47 14.87 -30.29 -20.32
C TYR A 47 15.82 -29.42 -21.15
N ASP A 48 15.26 -28.36 -21.76
CA ASP A 48 16.02 -27.35 -22.48
C ASP A 48 16.13 -26.08 -21.62
N ASP A 49 17.34 -25.78 -21.17
CA ASP A 49 17.65 -24.60 -20.37
C ASP A 49 18.09 -23.39 -21.22
N THR A 50 18.13 -23.54 -22.55
CA THR A 50 18.54 -22.49 -23.50
C THR A 50 17.74 -21.19 -23.32
N PRO A 51 16.40 -21.19 -23.10
CA PRO A 51 15.64 -19.97 -22.88
C PRO A 51 16.11 -19.19 -21.64
N TYR A 52 16.52 -19.89 -20.60
CA TYR A 52 17.01 -19.25 -19.37
C TYR A 52 18.43 -18.69 -19.60
N LYS A 53 19.32 -19.43 -20.23
CA LYS A 53 20.68 -18.99 -20.54
C LYS A 53 20.72 -17.83 -21.54
N ALA A 54 19.81 -17.83 -22.51
CA ALA A 54 19.78 -16.81 -23.57
C ALA A 54 19.05 -15.52 -23.16
N ARG A 55 18.17 -15.53 -22.14
CA ARG A 55 17.28 -14.42 -21.79
C ARG A 55 17.54 -13.82 -20.43
N VAL A 56 18.26 -14.49 -19.55
CA VAL A 56 18.53 -14.05 -18.21
C VAL A 56 20.02 -13.78 -18.05
N TYR A 57 20.37 -12.53 -17.75
CA TYR A 57 21.74 -12.21 -17.33
C TYR A 57 22.00 -12.83 -15.95
N PHE A 58 22.99 -13.69 -15.87
CA PHE A 58 23.42 -14.32 -14.62
C PHE A 58 24.75 -13.71 -14.16
N GLY A 59 24.65 -12.68 -13.33
CA GLY A 59 25.79 -11.93 -12.80
C GLY A 59 26.26 -12.35 -11.42
N VAL A 60 25.74 -13.43 -10.82
CA VAL A 60 26.11 -13.86 -9.49
C VAL A 60 27.60 -14.21 -9.43
N GLY A 61 28.34 -13.60 -8.49
CA GLY A 61 29.78 -13.74 -8.35
C GLY A 61 30.63 -13.06 -9.44
N ARG A 62 30.01 -12.27 -10.33
CA ARG A 62 30.67 -11.49 -11.38
C ARG A 62 30.14 -10.05 -11.38
N PRO A 63 30.43 -9.28 -10.31
CA PRO A 63 29.97 -7.90 -10.25
C PRO A 63 30.63 -7.07 -11.36
N ASP A 64 29.84 -6.33 -12.08
CA ASP A 64 30.32 -5.33 -13.05
C ASP A 64 29.89 -3.94 -12.55
N PRO A 65 30.73 -3.22 -11.80
CA PRO A 65 30.40 -1.89 -11.30
C PRO A 65 30.29 -0.83 -12.39
N GLY A 66 30.75 -1.14 -13.60
CA GLY A 66 30.61 -0.25 -14.78
C GLY A 66 29.30 -0.47 -15.56
N GLN A 67 28.47 -1.43 -15.17
CA GLN A 67 27.21 -1.71 -15.87
C GLN A 67 26.24 -0.56 -15.68
N GLU A 68 25.89 0.11 -16.78
CA GLU A 68 24.87 1.16 -16.79
C GLU A 68 23.47 0.55 -16.64
N LEU A 69 22.65 1.17 -15.77
CA LEU A 69 21.24 0.84 -15.65
C LEU A 69 20.42 1.64 -16.68
N VAL A 70 19.87 0.95 -17.65
CA VAL A 70 19.00 1.56 -18.65
C VAL A 70 17.56 1.16 -18.40
N PHE A 71 16.74 2.12 -17.99
CA PHE A 71 15.31 1.88 -17.74
C PHE A 71 14.54 1.77 -19.06
N GLY A 72 13.65 0.79 -19.11
CA GLY A 72 12.65 0.71 -20.17
C GLY A 72 11.62 1.84 -20.09
N PRO A 73 10.77 2.04 -21.12
CA PRO A 73 9.88 3.20 -21.23
C PRO A 73 8.81 3.31 -20.13
N ASN A 74 8.49 2.21 -19.45
CA ASN A 74 7.50 2.17 -18.36
C ASN A 74 8.15 1.86 -17.00
N ILE A 75 9.46 2.07 -16.86
CA ILE A 75 10.20 1.86 -15.62
C ILE A 75 10.66 3.21 -15.10
N ALA A 76 10.42 3.49 -13.83
CA ALA A 76 10.89 4.69 -13.15
C ALA A 76 11.24 4.37 -11.70
N ASP A 77 12.19 5.09 -11.15
CA ASP A 77 12.53 5.00 -9.73
C ASP A 77 11.40 5.50 -8.84
N TRP A 78 11.45 5.04 -7.59
CA TRP A 78 10.60 5.56 -6.53
C TRP A 78 10.97 7.03 -6.24
N PRO A 79 9.96 7.89 -6.04
CA PRO A 79 10.25 9.24 -5.56
C PRO A 79 10.79 9.18 -4.12
N GLU A 80 11.53 10.22 -3.74
CA GLU A 80 12.02 10.38 -2.38
C GLU A 80 10.90 10.21 -1.35
N GLN A 81 11.14 9.41 -0.32
CA GLN A 81 10.24 9.21 0.79
C GLN A 81 10.77 9.93 2.02
N VAL A 82 9.92 10.75 2.64
CA VAL A 82 10.31 11.62 3.75
C VAL A 82 10.10 10.90 5.08
N ALA A 83 11.09 11.05 5.97
CA ALA A 83 10.96 10.58 7.35
C ALA A 83 9.77 11.24 8.08
N LEU A 84 9.22 10.56 9.09
CA LEU A 84 8.14 11.11 9.91
C LEU A 84 8.61 12.40 10.60
N PRO A 85 7.92 13.55 10.46
CA PRO A 85 8.25 14.80 11.16
C PRO A 85 7.89 14.72 12.66
N GLU A 86 8.33 15.70 13.44
CA GLU A 86 8.00 15.78 14.87
C GLU A 86 6.49 15.89 15.09
N ASN A 87 5.85 16.80 14.37
CA ASN A 87 4.40 16.97 14.33
C ASN A 87 3.89 16.74 12.92
N LEU A 88 2.64 16.34 12.78
CA LEU A 88 2.04 16.07 11.49
C LEU A 88 0.65 16.69 11.38
N LEU A 89 0.42 17.46 10.31
CA LEU A 89 -0.90 17.96 9.94
C LEU A 89 -1.39 17.17 8.73
N LEU A 90 -2.41 16.37 8.94
CA LEU A 90 -3.04 15.55 7.92
C LEU A 90 -4.22 16.31 7.28
N THR A 91 -4.34 16.21 5.96
CA THR A 91 -5.53 16.65 5.23
C THR A 91 -6.29 15.42 4.75
N VAL A 92 -7.56 15.31 5.08
CA VAL A 92 -8.47 14.28 4.55
C VAL A 92 -8.62 14.53 3.05
N CYS A 93 -8.04 13.66 2.22
CA CYS A 93 -8.13 13.77 0.76
C CYS A 93 -9.20 12.83 0.18
N SER A 94 -9.60 11.82 0.94
CA SER A 94 -10.76 10.96 0.61
C SER A 94 -11.40 10.44 1.89
N ALA A 95 -12.74 10.38 1.91
CA ALA A 95 -13.53 9.83 3.01
C ALA A 95 -14.55 8.82 2.46
N ILE A 96 -14.37 7.54 2.77
CA ILE A 96 -15.13 6.42 2.19
C ILE A 96 -15.94 5.75 3.30
N TYR A 97 -17.25 5.84 3.19
CA TYR A 97 -18.20 5.32 4.19
C TYR A 97 -18.82 3.97 3.83
N ASP A 98 -18.34 3.33 2.75
CA ASP A 98 -18.77 1.97 2.41
C ASP A 98 -18.34 1.00 3.50
N PRO A 99 -19.15 -0.04 3.77
CA PRO A 99 -18.84 -1.02 4.82
C PRO A 99 -17.49 -1.71 4.63
N VAL A 100 -17.06 -1.91 3.38
CA VAL A 100 -15.75 -2.48 3.02
C VAL A 100 -15.25 -1.74 1.79
N THR A 101 -13.96 -1.40 1.78
CA THR A 101 -13.26 -0.85 0.61
C THR A 101 -12.21 -1.84 0.15
N THR A 102 -12.39 -2.33 -1.08
CA THR A 102 -11.49 -3.32 -1.67
C THR A 102 -10.18 -2.69 -2.13
N THR A 103 -9.14 -3.52 -2.26
CA THR A 103 -7.87 -3.05 -2.84
C THR A 103 -8.01 -2.66 -4.31
N ASP A 104 -8.99 -3.21 -5.05
CA ASP A 104 -9.26 -2.82 -6.44
C ASP A 104 -9.96 -1.46 -6.56
N GLU A 105 -10.71 -1.04 -5.53
CA GLU A 105 -11.21 0.34 -5.40
C GLU A 105 -10.11 1.32 -5.01
N LEU A 106 -9.15 0.89 -4.18
CA LEU A 106 -7.99 1.71 -3.82
C LEU A 106 -7.01 1.89 -4.98
N ILE A 107 -6.81 0.84 -5.79
CA ILE A 107 -6.01 0.85 -7.02
C ILE A 107 -6.53 -0.23 -7.98
N PRO A 108 -7.01 0.11 -9.19
CA PRO A 108 -7.53 -0.85 -10.15
C PRO A 108 -6.39 -1.65 -10.80
N SER A 109 -5.85 -2.63 -10.08
CA SER A 109 -4.60 -3.32 -10.39
C SER A 109 -4.61 -4.10 -11.72
N GLY A 110 -5.78 -4.52 -12.20
CA GLY A 110 -5.92 -5.19 -13.48
C GLY A 110 -5.65 -4.25 -14.66
N GLU A 111 -6.28 -3.05 -14.64
CA GLU A 111 -6.16 -2.05 -15.71
C GLU A 111 -4.79 -1.38 -15.72
N THR A 112 -4.13 -1.30 -14.57
CA THR A 112 -2.87 -0.58 -14.40
C THR A 112 -1.64 -1.49 -14.45
N SER A 113 -1.80 -2.74 -14.85
CA SER A 113 -0.73 -3.75 -14.82
C SER A 113 0.54 -3.36 -15.57
N SER A 114 0.41 -2.60 -16.66
CA SER A 114 1.54 -2.10 -17.45
C SER A 114 2.37 -1.01 -16.77
N TYR A 115 1.88 -0.41 -15.68
CA TYR A 115 2.55 0.68 -14.94
C TYR A 115 3.16 0.22 -13.62
N ARG A 116 3.16 -1.08 -13.31
CA ARG A 116 3.66 -1.60 -12.01
C ARG A 116 5.10 -1.23 -11.70
N SER A 117 5.93 -1.05 -12.72
CA SER A 117 7.33 -0.61 -12.56
C SER A 117 7.52 0.91 -12.69
N ASN A 118 6.43 1.68 -12.66
CA ASN A 118 6.46 3.14 -12.66
C ASN A 118 5.53 3.67 -11.56
N PRO A 119 6.04 3.80 -10.33
CA PRO A 119 5.22 4.14 -9.17
C PRO A 119 4.51 5.48 -9.29
N VAL A 120 5.14 6.46 -9.92
CA VAL A 120 4.53 7.78 -10.14
C VAL A 120 3.34 7.66 -11.08
N LYS A 121 3.51 6.97 -12.21
CA LYS A 121 2.43 6.81 -13.18
C LYS A 121 1.32 5.90 -12.65
N LEU A 122 1.67 4.85 -11.91
CA LEU A 122 0.70 3.97 -11.28
C LEU A 122 -0.16 4.73 -10.26
N SER A 123 0.43 5.62 -9.47
CA SER A 123 -0.28 6.39 -8.45
C SER A 123 -1.38 7.31 -8.99
N GLU A 124 -1.31 7.70 -10.27
CA GLU A 124 -2.35 8.50 -10.93
C GLU A 124 -3.72 7.78 -10.99
N PHE A 125 -3.73 6.48 -10.81
CA PHE A 125 -4.95 5.68 -10.80
C PHE A 125 -5.48 5.37 -9.38
N ALA A 126 -4.82 5.88 -8.35
CA ALA A 126 -5.27 5.67 -6.96
C ALA A 126 -6.70 6.22 -6.78
N LEU A 127 -7.58 5.37 -6.24
CA LEU A 127 -9.00 5.67 -6.01
C LEU A 127 -9.79 6.11 -7.25
N SER A 128 -9.26 5.93 -8.47
CA SER A 128 -9.86 6.45 -9.71
C SER A 128 -11.30 5.99 -9.94
N ARG A 129 -11.67 4.80 -9.45
CA ARG A 129 -13.04 4.26 -9.55
C ARG A 129 -13.93 4.68 -8.38
N LYS A 130 -13.37 5.09 -7.25
CA LYS A 130 -14.10 5.37 -6.02
C LYS A 130 -14.22 6.85 -5.73
N ASP A 131 -13.12 7.56 -5.83
CA ASP A 131 -13.02 8.99 -5.62
C ASP A 131 -11.99 9.60 -6.59
N PRO A 132 -12.40 9.90 -7.83
CA PRO A 132 -11.50 10.44 -8.85
C PRO A 132 -10.82 11.76 -8.46
N GLN A 133 -11.36 12.48 -7.47
CA GLN A 133 -10.79 13.72 -6.96
C GLN A 133 -9.70 13.51 -5.89
N TYR A 134 -9.47 12.27 -5.46
CA TYR A 134 -8.42 11.97 -4.49
C TYR A 134 -7.02 12.39 -4.98
N VAL A 135 -6.66 11.98 -6.20
CA VAL A 135 -5.32 12.25 -6.76
C VAL A 135 -5.04 13.75 -6.86
N PRO A 136 -5.90 14.61 -7.44
CA PRO A 136 -5.71 16.05 -7.41
C PRO A 136 -5.50 16.61 -6.01
N ARG A 137 -6.37 16.28 -5.04
CA ARG A 137 -6.28 16.78 -3.66
C ARG A 137 -4.98 16.34 -2.97
N ALA A 138 -4.59 15.08 -3.12
CA ALA A 138 -3.35 14.57 -2.54
C ALA A 138 -2.11 15.25 -3.14
N LYS A 139 -2.10 15.51 -4.45
CA LYS A 139 -1.04 16.26 -5.12
C LYS A 139 -0.92 17.70 -4.64
N GLU A 140 -2.03 18.37 -4.35
CA GLU A 140 -2.00 19.72 -3.77
C GLU A 140 -1.30 19.72 -2.41
N VAL A 141 -1.65 18.78 -1.52
CA VAL A 141 -0.99 18.61 -0.21
C VAL A 141 0.50 18.31 -0.39
N LEU A 142 0.84 17.37 -1.28
CA LEU A 142 2.24 17.01 -1.59
C LEU A 142 3.03 18.20 -2.13
N ALA A 143 2.44 19.01 -2.99
CA ALA A 143 3.09 20.18 -3.55
C ALA A 143 3.47 21.21 -2.45
N VAL A 144 2.56 21.43 -1.50
CA VAL A 144 2.84 22.33 -0.36
C VAL A 144 3.86 21.72 0.59
N GLU A 145 3.83 20.41 0.84
CA GLU A 145 4.87 19.75 1.65
C GLU A 145 6.25 19.85 1.01
N ARG A 146 6.37 19.70 -0.30
CA ARG A 146 7.62 19.92 -1.02
C ARG A 146 8.08 21.39 -0.92
N LEU A 147 7.12 22.32 -1.04
CA LEU A 147 7.42 23.75 -0.88
C LEU A 147 7.89 24.05 0.55
N ARG A 148 7.24 23.51 1.59
CA ARG A 148 7.66 23.64 2.99
C ARG A 148 9.13 23.24 3.19
N ARG A 149 9.55 22.17 2.55
CA ARG A 149 10.93 21.66 2.66
C ARG A 149 11.95 22.48 1.90
N THR A 150 11.54 23.15 0.83
CA THR A 150 12.46 23.95 -0.04
C THR A 150 12.41 25.43 0.22
N ASN A 151 11.26 25.96 0.63
CA ASN A 151 11.01 27.36 0.94
C ASN A 151 9.97 27.52 2.07
N PRO A 152 10.34 27.23 3.32
CA PRO A 152 9.39 27.24 4.46
C PRO A 152 8.76 28.62 4.72
N GLY A 153 9.35 29.70 4.23
CA GLY A 153 8.81 31.06 4.37
C GLY A 153 7.76 31.45 3.31
N ASP A 154 7.42 30.57 2.38
CA ASP A 154 6.36 30.86 1.40
C ASP A 154 5.00 31.00 2.11
N PRO A 155 4.21 32.05 1.82
CA PRO A 155 2.91 32.28 2.44
C PRO A 155 1.95 31.10 2.36
N ARG A 156 1.99 30.32 1.27
CA ARG A 156 1.16 29.11 1.08
C ARG A 156 1.45 28.04 2.12
N VAL A 157 2.71 27.96 2.57
CA VAL A 157 3.11 27.02 3.64
C VAL A 157 2.50 27.42 4.97
N GLY A 158 2.58 28.71 5.33
CA GLY A 158 1.98 29.23 6.57
C GLY A 158 0.46 29.04 6.60
N GLU A 159 -0.22 29.31 5.49
CA GLU A 159 -1.64 29.08 5.33
C GLU A 159 -2.01 27.59 5.48
N ALA A 160 -1.28 26.72 4.79
CA ALA A 160 -1.52 25.28 4.84
C ALA A 160 -1.24 24.68 6.20
N LEU A 161 -0.24 25.17 6.92
CA LEU A 161 0.12 24.74 8.27
C LEU A 161 -0.75 25.35 9.37
N LEU A 162 -1.69 26.25 9.04
CA LEU A 162 -2.59 26.88 10.02
C LEU A 162 -1.82 27.60 11.16
N GLY A 163 -0.63 28.12 10.85
CA GLY A 163 0.23 28.82 11.81
C GLY A 163 1.16 27.92 12.63
N HIS A 164 1.16 26.59 12.41
CA HIS A 164 2.15 25.71 13.01
C HIS A 164 3.56 25.96 12.39
N ASP A 165 4.59 25.67 13.17
CA ASP A 165 5.97 25.87 12.74
C ASP A 165 6.34 24.93 11.58
N PRO A 166 6.77 25.45 10.44
CA PRO A 166 7.20 24.63 9.31
C PRO A 166 8.48 23.83 9.56
N ALA A 167 9.25 24.16 10.60
CA ALA A 167 10.48 23.45 10.92
C ALA A 167 10.22 22.07 11.53
N ASP A 168 9.15 21.91 12.31
CA ASP A 168 8.82 20.69 13.03
C ASP A 168 7.51 19.99 12.56
N THR A 169 6.66 20.71 11.82
CA THR A 169 5.36 20.22 11.41
C THR A 169 5.33 19.91 9.91
N GLY A 170 5.17 18.65 9.55
CA GLY A 170 4.99 18.20 8.19
C GLY A 170 3.53 18.13 7.77
N LEU A 171 3.31 18.11 6.45
CA LEU A 171 1.99 17.95 5.82
C LEU A 171 1.87 16.57 5.19
N GLY A 172 0.69 15.95 5.29
CA GLY A 172 0.43 14.68 4.64
C GLY A 172 -1.04 14.50 4.23
N SER A 173 -1.27 13.73 3.18
CA SER A 173 -2.62 13.32 2.82
C SER A 173 -3.08 12.11 3.66
N LEU A 174 -4.38 12.08 3.91
CA LEU A 174 -5.08 11.03 4.66
C LEU A 174 -6.20 10.45 3.79
N VAL A 175 -6.27 9.13 3.74
CA VAL A 175 -7.46 8.41 3.29
C VAL A 175 -8.17 7.85 4.51
N MET A 176 -9.43 8.23 4.70
CA MET A 176 -10.33 7.59 5.65
C MET A 176 -11.22 6.59 4.91
N ALA A 177 -11.32 5.38 5.44
CA ALA A 177 -12.28 4.37 4.97
C ALA A 177 -12.67 3.46 6.13
N LEU A 178 -13.96 3.07 6.22
CA LEU A 178 -14.43 2.30 7.39
C LEU A 178 -13.70 0.98 7.54
N LYS A 179 -13.50 0.24 6.43
CA LYS A 179 -12.82 -1.07 6.45
C LYS A 179 -12.03 -1.28 5.16
N PRO A 180 -10.84 -0.65 5.02
CA PRO A 180 -10.04 -0.74 3.82
C PRO A 180 -9.20 -2.03 3.73
N GLY A 181 -8.87 -2.44 2.48
CA GLY A 181 -7.81 -3.38 2.20
C GLY A 181 -8.23 -4.83 2.01
N ASP A 182 -9.51 -5.06 1.65
CA ASP A 182 -9.96 -6.38 1.20
C ASP A 182 -9.51 -6.62 -0.25
N GLY A 183 -8.75 -7.68 -0.47
CA GLY A 183 -8.24 -8.03 -1.81
C GLY A 183 -6.76 -8.41 -1.84
N SER A 184 -6.17 -8.45 -3.04
CA SER A 184 -4.79 -8.94 -3.27
C SER A 184 -3.77 -7.85 -3.58
N ALA A 185 -4.17 -6.71 -4.17
CA ALA A 185 -3.27 -5.62 -4.57
C ALA A 185 -2.89 -4.67 -3.41
N ARG A 186 -2.61 -5.22 -2.23
CA ARG A 186 -2.44 -4.47 -0.97
C ARG A 186 -1.22 -3.56 -0.98
N GLU A 187 -0.14 -4.03 -1.55
CA GLU A 187 1.11 -3.27 -1.66
C GLU A 187 0.89 -2.04 -2.52
N GLN A 188 0.34 -2.21 -3.74
CA GLN A 188 0.08 -1.10 -4.66
C GLN A 188 -0.96 -0.12 -4.12
N ALA A 189 -1.97 -0.61 -3.38
CA ALA A 189 -2.96 0.24 -2.72
C ALA A 189 -2.32 1.17 -1.66
N ALA A 190 -1.27 0.72 -0.98
CA ALA A 190 -0.54 1.54 0.00
C ALA A 190 0.52 2.41 -0.68
N SER A 191 1.36 1.82 -1.56
CA SER A 191 2.45 2.55 -2.21
C SER A 191 1.98 3.72 -3.06
N CYS A 192 0.88 3.57 -3.79
CA CYS A 192 0.31 4.66 -4.59
C CYS A 192 -0.12 5.85 -3.74
N GLN A 193 -0.71 5.61 -2.58
CA GLN A 193 -1.04 6.69 -1.64
C GLN A 193 0.23 7.38 -1.14
N ARG A 194 1.26 6.61 -0.77
CA ARG A 194 2.53 7.16 -0.30
C ARG A 194 3.22 8.03 -1.36
N VAL A 195 3.26 7.58 -2.60
CA VAL A 195 3.80 8.34 -3.74
C VAL A 195 3.10 9.69 -3.91
N LEU A 196 1.81 9.76 -3.61
CA LEU A 196 1.00 10.98 -3.62
C LEU A 196 1.09 11.80 -2.32
N GLY A 197 2.03 11.50 -1.44
CA GLY A 197 2.19 12.21 -0.17
C GLY A 197 1.30 11.69 0.95
N GLY A 198 0.78 10.47 0.82
CA GLY A 198 0.05 9.78 1.89
C GLY A 198 0.92 9.62 3.14
N ALA A 199 0.41 10.07 4.29
CA ALA A 199 1.09 9.95 5.58
C ALA A 199 0.33 9.07 6.57
N ALA A 200 -0.97 8.86 6.36
CA ALA A 200 -1.77 8.00 7.20
C ALA A 200 -2.98 7.42 6.48
N ASN A 201 -3.47 6.29 6.98
CA ASN A 201 -4.82 5.82 6.78
C ASN A 201 -5.57 5.89 8.11
N LEU A 202 -6.85 6.23 8.07
CA LEU A 202 -7.74 6.20 9.22
C LEU A 202 -8.91 5.26 8.94
N ALA A 203 -9.11 4.28 9.79
CA ALA A 203 -10.13 3.26 9.62
C ALA A 203 -10.91 3.01 10.91
N ALA A 204 -12.14 2.50 10.80
CA ALA A 204 -12.80 1.88 11.96
C ALA A 204 -12.12 0.54 12.30
N GLU A 205 -11.80 -0.22 11.26
CA GLU A 205 -10.98 -1.44 11.32
C GLU A 205 -10.31 -1.70 9.98
N TYR A 206 -9.24 -2.49 9.96
CA TYR A 206 -8.61 -2.93 8.71
C TYR A 206 -9.19 -4.27 8.27
N ALA A 207 -9.59 -4.39 6.99
CA ALA A 207 -10.14 -5.63 6.44
C ALA A 207 -9.13 -6.79 6.54
N THR A 208 -7.84 -6.51 6.42
CA THR A 208 -6.78 -7.51 6.56
C THR A 208 -5.56 -6.94 7.27
N LYS A 209 -4.91 -7.76 8.11
CA LYS A 209 -3.60 -7.43 8.70
C LYS A 209 -2.54 -7.14 7.63
N ARG A 210 -2.62 -7.79 6.47
CA ARG A 210 -1.67 -7.61 5.37
C ARG A 210 -1.72 -6.21 4.76
N TYR A 211 -2.93 -5.63 4.59
CA TYR A 211 -3.02 -4.25 4.12
C TYR A 211 -2.45 -3.26 5.13
N ARG A 212 -2.78 -3.41 6.42
CA ARG A 212 -2.18 -2.62 7.50
C ARG A 212 -0.64 -2.69 7.46
N SER A 213 -0.07 -3.90 7.32
CA SER A 213 1.39 -4.06 7.24
C SER A 213 1.98 -3.34 6.02
N ASN A 214 1.29 -3.32 4.88
CA ASN A 214 1.74 -2.53 3.73
C ASN A 214 1.67 -1.02 3.98
N VAL A 215 0.65 -0.54 4.68
CA VAL A 215 0.58 0.88 5.12
C VAL A 215 1.82 1.24 5.95
N VAL A 216 2.18 0.40 6.93
CA VAL A 216 3.38 0.57 7.76
C VAL A 216 4.67 0.50 6.94
N ASN A 217 4.80 -0.48 6.04
CA ASN A 217 6.00 -0.66 5.21
C ASN A 217 6.26 0.56 4.30
N TRP A 218 5.20 1.26 3.92
CA TRP A 218 5.29 2.53 3.18
C TRP A 218 5.37 3.75 4.09
N GLY A 219 5.65 3.56 5.40
CA GLY A 219 5.88 4.65 6.35
C GLY A 219 4.63 5.47 6.67
N MET A 220 3.46 4.95 6.36
CA MET A 220 2.19 5.58 6.70
C MET A 220 1.66 5.08 8.04
N LEU A 221 1.01 5.96 8.79
CA LEU A 221 0.42 5.66 10.09
C LEU A 221 -0.92 4.93 9.92
N PRO A 222 -1.08 3.71 10.48
CA PRO A 222 -2.29 2.91 10.33
C PRO A 222 -3.28 3.18 11.48
N PHE A 223 -3.86 4.37 11.53
CA PHE A 223 -4.76 4.75 12.61
C PHE A 223 -6.08 3.98 12.61
N ILE A 224 -6.60 3.75 13.81
CA ILE A 224 -7.94 3.22 14.07
C ILE A 224 -8.69 4.19 14.99
N ALA A 225 -9.94 4.48 14.61
CA ALA A 225 -10.96 5.08 15.47
C ALA A 225 -12.29 4.36 15.17
N GLU A 226 -12.77 3.57 16.13
CA GLU A 226 -13.95 2.72 15.95
C GLU A 226 -15.21 3.54 15.65
N ASP A 227 -15.27 4.76 16.18
CA ASP A 227 -16.33 5.76 16.03
C ASP A 227 -16.11 6.72 14.84
N VAL A 228 -15.09 6.49 14.00
CA VAL A 228 -14.75 7.41 12.89
C VAL A 228 -15.93 7.70 11.94
N LYS A 229 -16.86 6.78 11.84
CA LYS A 229 -18.08 6.97 11.07
C LYS A 229 -18.90 8.18 11.55
N ASP A 230 -18.92 8.41 12.86
CA ASP A 230 -19.70 9.47 13.48
C ASP A 230 -19.01 10.84 13.40
N TRP A 231 -17.75 10.85 12.98
CA TRP A 231 -16.99 12.10 12.80
C TRP A 231 -17.43 12.86 11.54
N ASN A 232 -18.12 12.22 10.60
CA ASN A 232 -18.62 12.81 9.36
C ASN A 232 -17.53 13.53 8.57
N LEU A 233 -16.33 12.95 8.51
CA LEU A 233 -15.19 13.52 7.81
C LEU A 233 -15.49 13.78 6.35
N GLN A 234 -15.00 14.93 5.87
CA GLN A 234 -15.09 15.32 4.47
C GLN A 234 -13.70 15.64 3.92
N PRO A 235 -13.51 15.53 2.60
CA PRO A 235 -12.30 16.05 1.98
C PRO A 235 -12.09 17.52 2.33
N GLY A 236 -10.87 17.86 2.80
CA GLY A 236 -10.51 19.18 3.29
C GLY A 236 -10.45 19.30 4.82
N ASP A 237 -11.12 18.42 5.57
CA ASP A 237 -10.95 18.36 7.03
C ASP A 237 -9.50 18.05 7.38
N ARG A 238 -9.04 18.50 8.56
CA ARG A 238 -7.65 18.32 8.97
C ARG A 238 -7.56 17.69 10.34
N ILE A 239 -6.48 16.93 10.54
CA ILE A 239 -6.14 16.31 11.81
C ILE A 239 -4.71 16.67 12.16
N TYR A 240 -4.52 17.41 13.26
CA TYR A 240 -3.21 17.76 13.76
C TYR A 240 -2.75 16.77 14.83
N LEU A 241 -1.53 16.30 14.70
CA LEU A 241 -0.89 15.28 15.52
C LEU A 241 0.38 15.86 16.17
N PRO A 242 0.28 16.52 17.32
CA PRO A 242 1.45 17.01 18.03
C PRO A 242 2.28 15.83 18.56
N GLY A 243 3.61 15.92 18.46
CA GLY A 243 4.54 14.94 19.01
C GLY A 243 4.41 13.53 18.45
N ILE A 244 3.85 13.37 17.24
CA ILE A 244 3.61 12.05 16.66
C ILE A 244 4.88 11.22 16.51
N ARG A 245 6.01 11.85 16.20
CA ARG A 245 7.29 11.15 16.07
C ARG A 245 7.70 10.53 17.40
N ALA A 246 7.64 11.30 18.48
CA ALA A 246 7.96 10.80 19.82
C ALA A 246 6.99 9.70 20.26
N ALA A 247 5.70 9.83 19.96
CA ALA A 247 4.69 8.82 20.27
C ALA A 247 4.99 7.48 19.56
N VAL A 248 5.33 7.53 18.25
CA VAL A 248 5.69 6.33 17.47
C VAL A 248 6.99 5.71 18.01
N ASP A 249 8.02 6.50 18.27
CA ASP A 249 9.29 6.00 18.81
C ASP A 249 9.10 5.35 20.19
N GLY A 250 8.33 5.99 21.07
CA GLY A 250 7.97 5.46 22.38
C GLY A 250 7.03 4.26 22.39
N GLY A 251 6.41 3.92 21.24
CA GLY A 251 5.48 2.81 21.13
C GLY A 251 4.12 3.07 21.73
N ALA A 252 3.64 4.31 21.67
CA ALA A 252 2.31 4.66 22.10
C ALA A 252 1.25 3.87 21.31
N GLU A 253 0.27 3.29 21.99
CA GLU A 253 -0.85 2.59 21.37
C GLU A 253 -2.01 3.54 21.06
N GLU A 254 -2.01 4.70 21.65
CA GLU A 254 -2.97 5.79 21.43
C GLU A 254 -2.23 7.12 21.32
N VAL A 255 -2.72 7.99 20.45
CA VAL A 255 -2.20 9.34 20.27
C VAL A 255 -3.33 10.35 20.35
N SER A 256 -3.08 11.45 21.05
CA SER A 256 -3.97 12.60 21.08
C SER A 256 -3.81 13.41 19.79
N ALA A 257 -4.92 13.80 19.20
CA ALA A 257 -4.97 14.63 18.01
C ALA A 257 -6.03 15.71 18.12
N VAL A 258 -5.96 16.70 17.25
CA VAL A 258 -6.98 17.74 17.12
C VAL A 258 -7.62 17.64 15.74
N LEU A 259 -8.91 17.37 15.69
CA LEU A 259 -9.70 17.42 14.46
C LEU A 259 -10.15 18.86 14.22
N LEU A 260 -9.80 19.40 13.04
CA LEU A 260 -10.20 20.72 12.57
C LEU A 260 -11.24 20.52 11.44
N GLN A 261 -12.47 20.89 11.72
CA GLN A 261 -13.61 20.66 10.86
C GLN A 261 -14.58 21.84 10.96
N ASN A 262 -15.02 22.38 9.81
CA ASN A 262 -15.97 23.49 9.75
C ASN A 262 -15.58 24.71 10.64
N GLY A 263 -14.29 25.03 10.72
CA GLY A 263 -13.78 26.13 11.53
C GLY A 263 -13.79 25.88 13.04
N THR A 264 -14.06 24.67 13.48
CA THR A 264 -14.03 24.24 14.87
C THR A 264 -12.91 23.23 15.11
N GLU A 265 -12.35 23.26 16.31
CA GLU A 265 -11.35 22.32 16.78
C GLU A 265 -11.95 21.44 17.86
N ARG A 266 -11.69 20.13 17.80
CA ARG A 266 -12.06 19.22 18.88
C ARG A 266 -10.95 18.20 19.12
N PRO A 267 -10.67 17.85 20.38
CA PRO A 267 -9.74 16.76 20.67
C PRO A 267 -10.33 15.43 20.24
N VAL A 268 -9.47 14.57 19.68
CA VAL A 268 -9.80 13.20 19.33
C VAL A 268 -8.64 12.28 19.74
N THR A 269 -8.94 11.02 19.93
CA THR A 269 -7.93 9.99 20.19
C THR A 269 -7.88 9.02 19.03
N LEU A 270 -6.68 8.76 18.52
CA LEU A 270 -6.43 7.79 17.46
C LEU A 270 -5.66 6.60 18.04
N LYS A 271 -6.13 5.39 17.81
CA LYS A 271 -5.40 4.18 18.15
C LYS A 271 -4.31 3.90 17.12
N LEU A 272 -3.10 3.63 17.59
CA LEU A 272 -2.02 3.02 16.82
C LEU A 272 -1.95 1.56 17.24
N PRO A 273 -2.55 0.63 16.48
CA PRO A 273 -2.50 -0.78 16.88
C PRO A 273 -1.05 -1.24 17.01
N GLY A 274 -0.76 -1.97 18.09
CA GLY A 274 0.58 -2.35 18.54
C GLY A 274 1.55 -2.67 17.40
N MET A 275 2.48 -1.77 17.15
CA MET A 275 3.55 -1.92 16.19
C MET A 275 4.78 -2.52 16.87
N THR A 276 5.45 -3.47 16.20
CA THR A 276 6.75 -3.94 16.65
C THR A 276 7.79 -2.82 16.60
N ARG A 277 8.93 -2.99 17.27
CA ARG A 277 10.01 -1.99 17.18
C ARG A 277 10.43 -1.74 15.73
N GLU A 278 10.60 -2.82 14.94
CA GLU A 278 10.96 -2.70 13.54
C GLU A 278 9.92 -1.94 12.71
N GLU A 279 8.62 -2.24 12.89
CA GLU A 279 7.53 -1.48 12.23
C GLU A 279 7.58 0.01 12.56
N ARG A 280 7.88 0.38 13.81
CA ARG A 280 8.05 1.78 14.22
C ARG A 280 9.25 2.43 13.55
N ASP A 281 10.39 1.73 13.53
CA ASP A 281 11.61 2.22 12.88
C ASP A 281 11.40 2.47 11.39
N ILE A 282 10.63 1.61 10.71
CA ILE A 282 10.23 1.80 9.31
C ILE A 282 9.40 3.08 9.13
N VAL A 283 8.39 3.30 9.99
CA VAL A 283 7.56 4.51 9.95
C VAL A 283 8.40 5.76 10.21
N LEU A 284 9.27 5.72 11.22
CA LEU A 284 10.18 6.82 11.55
C LEU A 284 11.15 7.15 10.41
N ALA A 285 11.63 6.14 9.68
CA ALA A 285 12.50 6.29 8.53
C ALA A 285 11.77 6.81 7.27
N GLY A 286 10.43 6.73 7.24
CA GLY A 286 9.60 7.16 6.13
C GLY A 286 9.15 6.05 5.20
N CYS A 287 9.84 4.93 5.13
CA CYS A 287 9.42 3.69 4.47
C CYS A 287 10.47 2.59 4.67
N LEU A 288 10.10 1.36 4.29
CA LEU A 288 10.98 0.18 4.35
C LEU A 288 12.26 0.36 3.50
N ILE A 289 12.16 1.02 2.34
CA ILE A 289 13.33 1.29 1.47
C ILE A 289 14.34 2.13 2.23
N ASN A 290 13.91 3.23 2.86
CA ASN A 290 14.79 4.10 3.64
C ASN A 290 15.37 3.38 4.88
N TYR A 291 14.60 2.49 5.49
CA TYR A 291 15.03 1.74 6.65
C TYR A 291 16.23 0.83 6.33
N TYR A 292 16.21 0.16 5.17
CA TYR A 292 17.30 -0.70 4.73
C TYR A 292 18.42 0.00 3.95
N ALA A 293 18.24 1.27 3.57
CA ALA A 293 19.27 2.05 2.87
C ALA A 293 20.32 2.67 3.82
N LYS A 294 20.25 2.39 5.12
CA LYS A 294 21.15 2.90 6.17
C LYS A 294 22.47 2.13 6.20
#